data_21016ae78897b568f662da6cc45614e9
#
_entry.id   21016ae78897b568f662da6cc45614e9
#
_cell.length_a   1.000
_cell.length_b   1.000
_cell.length_c   1.000
_cell.angle_alpha   90.00
_cell.angle_beta   90.00
_cell.angle_gamma   90.00
#
_symmetry.space_group_name_H-M   'P 1'
#
loop_
_entity.id
_entity.type
_entity.pdbx_description
1 polymer ?
#
loop_
_entity_poly.entity_id
_entity_poly.type
_entity_poly.pdbx_seq_one_letter_code
_entity_poly.pdbx_strand_id
1 'polypeptide(L)'
;MSRSVSNAGTRLAGFGHRWLPFADAASADLSLGRLLRLSMFQLSTGMAIVLLTGTLNRVMVVELGQPASWVSLMLAIPLLMAPARALIGYRSDHHRSYLGWRRIPFLWSGTMMQFGGLAFMPFALILMTEPHSGPAFLGPTAAMASFLLTGLGMHVAQTAGLALATDLATEDTRPRVVALLYLMLLIGMIGSALIFAALLEDFGYVRLIQVIQSAA
;
A
#
# COMPACT_ATOMS: atom_id res chain seq x y z
N MET A 1 -3.35 -51.66 6.97
CA MET A 1 -3.00 -50.82 8.12
C MET A 1 -2.49 -49.39 7.70
N SER A 2 -3.15 -48.70 6.76
CA SER A 2 -2.64 -47.41 6.21
C SER A 2 -3.66 -46.25 6.21
N ARG A 3 -4.79 -46.35 6.92
CA ARG A 3 -5.81 -45.27 6.95
C ARG A 3 -5.91 -44.48 8.26
N SER A 4 -5.14 -44.82 9.30
CA SER A 4 -5.23 -44.10 10.60
C SER A 4 -4.29 -42.92 10.79
N VAL A 5 -3.22 -42.83 9.99
CA VAL A 5 -2.23 -41.73 10.12
C VAL A 5 -2.69 -40.43 9.44
N SER A 6 -3.55 -40.53 8.41
CA SER A 6 -4.09 -39.39 7.68
C SER A 6 -5.06 -38.53 8.52
N ASN A 7 -5.81 -39.15 9.44
CA ASN A 7 -6.85 -38.45 10.22
C ASN A 7 -6.31 -37.68 11.44
N ALA A 8 -5.13 -37.99 11.93
CA ALA A 8 -4.51 -37.25 13.05
C ALA A 8 -3.92 -35.90 12.59
N GLY A 9 -3.30 -35.87 11.41
CA GLY A 9 -2.74 -34.64 10.83
C GLY A 9 -3.81 -33.60 10.46
N THR A 10 -4.96 -34.05 9.95
CA THR A 10 -6.09 -33.18 9.63
C THR A 10 -6.82 -32.65 10.88
N ARG A 11 -6.85 -33.41 11.97
CA ARG A 11 -7.44 -32.97 13.25
C ARG A 11 -6.55 -31.95 13.97
N LEU A 12 -5.24 -32.10 13.96
CA LEU A 12 -4.29 -31.15 14.54
C LEU A 12 -4.24 -29.83 13.74
N ALA A 13 -4.34 -29.88 12.41
CA ALA A 13 -4.47 -28.69 11.59
C ALA A 13 -5.77 -27.91 11.88
N GLY A 14 -6.87 -28.61 12.18
CA GLY A 14 -8.16 -28.01 12.52
C GLY A 14 -8.20 -27.34 13.89
N PHE A 15 -7.42 -27.83 14.87
CA PHE A 15 -7.37 -27.22 16.20
C PHE A 15 -6.57 -25.90 16.23
N GLY A 16 -5.49 -25.78 15.46
CA GLY A 16 -4.68 -24.55 15.38
C GLY A 16 -5.43 -23.41 14.67
N HIS A 17 -6.28 -23.71 13.69
CA HIS A 17 -7.01 -22.69 12.94
C HIS A 17 -8.12 -21.99 13.75
N ARG A 18 -8.70 -22.61 14.76
CA ARG A 18 -9.79 -22.05 15.56
C ARG A 18 -9.37 -20.87 16.46
N TRP A 19 -8.09 -20.77 16.79
CA TRP A 19 -7.54 -19.73 17.67
C TRP A 19 -6.87 -18.57 16.93
N LEU A 20 -6.75 -18.69 15.59
CA LEU A 20 -6.18 -17.62 14.80
C LEU A 20 -7.27 -16.58 14.48
N PRO A 21 -7.01 -15.28 14.71
CA PRO A 21 -7.91 -14.22 14.27
C PRO A 21 -8.19 -14.38 12.76
N PHE A 22 -9.44 -14.23 12.35
CA PHE A 22 -9.88 -14.38 10.96
C PHE A 22 -9.68 -15.79 10.34
N ALA A 23 -9.50 -16.84 11.13
CA ALA A 23 -9.49 -18.21 10.60
C ALA A 23 -10.77 -18.56 9.83
N ASP A 24 -11.88 -17.95 10.22
CA ASP A 24 -13.21 -18.06 9.62
C ASP A 24 -13.42 -17.23 8.34
N ALA A 25 -12.44 -16.38 7.97
CA ALA A 25 -12.40 -15.74 6.65
C ALA A 25 -11.89 -16.68 5.55
N ALA A 26 -11.21 -17.78 5.94
CA ALA A 26 -10.72 -18.79 5.00
C ALA A 26 -11.85 -19.69 4.51
N SER A 27 -11.75 -20.12 3.25
CA SER A 27 -12.62 -21.13 2.63
C SER A 27 -11.78 -22.30 2.10
N ALA A 28 -12.46 -23.37 1.62
CA ALA A 28 -11.76 -24.50 1.00
C ALA A 28 -10.89 -24.08 -0.18
N ASP A 29 -11.35 -23.10 -0.96
CA ASP A 29 -10.67 -22.59 -2.15
C ASP A 29 -9.67 -21.46 -1.83
N LEU A 30 -9.90 -20.70 -0.75
CA LEU A 30 -9.06 -19.57 -0.32
C LEU A 30 -8.55 -19.81 1.10
N SER A 31 -7.39 -20.46 1.22
CA SER A 31 -6.76 -20.72 2.52
C SER A 31 -6.30 -19.42 3.18
N LEU A 32 -6.26 -19.38 4.53
CA LEU A 32 -5.82 -18.22 5.30
C LEU A 32 -4.43 -17.72 4.86
N GLY A 33 -3.50 -18.63 4.56
CA GLY A 33 -2.17 -18.26 4.09
C GLY A 33 -2.16 -17.56 2.73
N ARG A 34 -3.04 -17.96 1.80
CA ARG A 34 -3.22 -17.25 0.52
C ARG A 34 -3.86 -15.88 0.73
N LEU A 35 -4.83 -15.81 1.63
CA LEU A 35 -5.51 -14.57 1.97
C LEU A 35 -4.56 -13.56 2.62
N LEU A 36 -3.71 -14.00 3.55
CA LEU A 36 -2.67 -13.16 4.16
C LEU A 36 -1.66 -12.66 3.12
N ARG A 37 -1.20 -13.52 2.20
CA ARG A 37 -0.31 -13.09 1.10
C ARG A 37 -1.00 -12.07 0.20
N LEU A 38 -2.27 -12.30 -0.13
CA LEU A 38 -3.03 -11.35 -0.93
C LEU A 38 -3.18 -10.02 -0.20
N SER A 39 -3.36 -10.02 1.13
CA SER A 39 -3.55 -8.80 1.92
C SER A 39 -2.28 -7.98 2.15
N MET A 40 -1.09 -8.47 1.77
CA MET A 40 0.18 -7.73 1.91
C MET A 40 0.19 -6.38 1.18
N PHE A 41 -0.54 -6.27 0.05
CA PHE A 41 -0.65 -4.97 -0.64
C PHE A 41 -1.31 -3.89 0.23
N GLN A 42 -2.20 -4.27 1.14
CA GLN A 42 -2.84 -3.33 2.07
C GLN A 42 -1.85 -2.84 3.13
N LEU A 43 -0.97 -3.71 3.60
CA LEU A 43 0.09 -3.33 4.53
C LEU A 43 1.03 -2.30 3.89
N SER A 44 1.49 -2.56 2.65
CA SER A 44 2.29 -1.63 1.86
C SER A 44 1.56 -0.31 1.60
N THR A 45 0.26 -0.35 1.28
CA THR A 45 -0.55 0.85 1.09
C THR A 45 -0.68 1.65 2.39
N GLY A 46 -0.89 0.99 3.53
CA GLY A 46 -0.94 1.64 4.85
C GLY A 46 0.37 2.36 5.19
N MET A 47 1.50 1.73 4.88
CA MET A 47 2.82 2.32 5.05
C MET A 47 3.01 3.56 4.16
N ALA A 48 2.62 3.50 2.89
CA ALA A 48 2.70 4.64 1.97
C ALA A 48 1.78 5.80 2.41
N ILE A 49 0.59 5.52 2.92
CA ILE A 49 -0.31 6.55 3.48
C ILE A 49 0.39 7.31 4.61
N VAL A 50 0.95 6.60 5.58
CA VAL A 50 1.62 7.23 6.73
C VAL A 50 2.87 7.98 6.31
N LEU A 51 3.63 7.42 5.37
CA LEU A 51 4.81 8.08 4.84
C LEU A 51 4.46 9.43 4.19
N LEU A 52 3.44 9.45 3.33
CA LEU A 52 3.01 10.68 2.63
C LEU A 52 2.36 11.68 3.59
N THR A 53 1.34 11.24 4.35
CA THR A 53 0.49 12.17 5.11
C THR A 53 1.07 12.57 6.46
N GLY A 54 1.84 11.70 7.09
CA GLY A 54 2.47 11.92 8.38
C GLY A 54 3.92 12.38 8.24
N THR A 55 4.78 11.46 7.81
CA THR A 55 6.23 11.64 7.83
C THR A 55 6.69 12.75 6.88
N LEU A 56 6.34 12.64 5.60
CA LEU A 56 6.75 13.63 4.60
C LEU A 56 6.09 14.98 4.82
N ASN A 57 4.86 15.03 5.26
CA ASN A 57 4.19 16.27 5.64
C ASN A 57 4.99 17.00 6.72
N ARG A 58 5.31 16.33 7.83
CA ARG A 58 6.13 16.90 8.89
C ARG A 58 7.49 17.34 8.38
N VAL A 59 8.21 16.46 7.69
CA VAL A 59 9.57 16.75 7.21
C VAL A 59 9.58 17.93 6.27
N MET A 60 8.69 17.99 5.30
CA MET A 60 8.66 19.09 4.33
C MET A 60 8.36 20.45 4.99
N VAL A 61 7.43 20.48 5.96
CA VAL A 61 7.07 21.73 6.64
C VAL A 61 8.10 22.13 7.69
N VAL A 62 8.52 21.19 8.54
CA VAL A 62 9.35 21.50 9.71
C VAL A 62 10.82 21.50 9.38
N GLU A 63 11.32 20.45 8.70
CA GLU A 63 12.76 20.28 8.48
C GLU A 63 13.24 20.96 7.20
N LEU A 64 12.40 20.94 6.14
CA LEU A 64 12.75 21.57 4.85
C LEU A 64 12.21 22.99 4.71
N GLY A 65 11.47 23.51 5.71
CA GLY A 65 10.93 24.87 5.71
C GLY A 65 9.98 25.19 4.55
N GLN A 66 9.36 24.18 3.95
CA GLN A 66 8.46 24.39 2.82
C GLN A 66 7.14 25.02 3.27
N PRO A 67 6.57 25.95 2.50
CA PRO A 67 5.26 26.53 2.82
C PRO A 67 4.21 25.45 2.99
N ALA A 68 3.49 25.46 4.12
CA ALA A 68 2.45 24.47 4.42
C ALA A 68 1.35 24.41 3.35
N SER A 69 1.08 25.52 2.66
CA SER A 69 0.14 25.57 1.53
C SER A 69 0.57 24.70 0.36
N TRP A 70 1.85 24.69 0.01
CA TRP A 70 2.39 23.82 -1.03
C TRP A 70 2.35 22.36 -0.64
N VAL A 71 2.73 22.04 0.60
CA VAL A 71 2.71 20.68 1.12
C VAL A 71 1.27 20.15 1.17
N SER A 72 0.33 20.98 1.62
CA SER A 72 -1.09 20.62 1.62
C SER A 72 -1.63 20.37 0.20
N LEU A 73 -1.20 21.16 -0.79
CA LEU A 73 -1.56 20.92 -2.19
C LEU A 73 -1.04 19.58 -2.70
N MET A 74 0.22 19.23 -2.41
CA MET A 74 0.81 17.94 -2.78
C MET A 74 0.05 16.77 -2.16
N LEU A 75 -0.38 16.90 -0.90
CA LEU A 75 -1.20 15.89 -0.21
C LEU A 75 -2.63 15.81 -0.76
N ALA A 76 -3.17 16.92 -1.23
CA ALA A 76 -4.51 16.95 -1.81
C ALA A 76 -4.59 16.26 -3.19
N ILE A 77 -3.50 16.26 -3.98
CA ILE A 77 -3.49 15.67 -5.33
C ILE A 77 -3.91 14.19 -5.33
N PRO A 78 -3.33 13.29 -4.52
CA PRO A 78 -3.80 11.92 -4.41
C PRO A 78 -5.28 11.81 -4.04
N LEU A 79 -5.76 12.66 -3.13
CA LEU A 79 -7.15 12.65 -2.69
C LEU A 79 -8.11 13.09 -3.81
N LEU A 80 -7.73 14.09 -4.60
CA LEU A 80 -8.49 14.53 -5.76
C LEU A 80 -8.61 13.45 -6.84
N MET A 81 -7.69 12.47 -6.85
CA MET A 81 -7.75 11.32 -7.75
C MET A 81 -8.67 10.19 -7.25
N ALA A 82 -9.26 10.31 -6.07
CA ALA A 82 -10.18 9.29 -5.53
C ALA A 82 -11.35 8.95 -6.48
N PRO A 83 -11.98 9.88 -7.24
CA PRO A 83 -13.01 9.54 -8.23
C PRO A 83 -12.50 8.61 -9.35
N ALA A 84 -11.20 8.62 -9.66
CA ALA A 84 -10.62 7.73 -10.65
C ALA A 84 -10.78 6.24 -10.27
N ARG A 85 -11.05 5.91 -8.99
CA ARG A 85 -11.34 4.55 -8.53
C ARG A 85 -12.53 3.93 -9.27
N ALA A 86 -13.56 4.71 -9.58
CA ALA A 86 -14.70 4.22 -10.35
C ALA A 86 -14.29 3.78 -11.76
N LEU A 87 -13.45 4.59 -12.43
CA LEU A 87 -12.92 4.27 -13.76
C LEU A 87 -11.96 3.08 -13.71
N ILE A 88 -11.10 3.01 -12.70
CA ILE A 88 -10.18 1.89 -12.46
C ILE A 88 -10.97 0.59 -12.23
N GLY A 89 -12.01 0.65 -11.37
CA GLY A 89 -12.91 -0.48 -11.14
C GLY A 89 -13.53 -0.97 -12.43
N TYR A 90 -14.19 -0.08 -13.16
CA TYR A 90 -14.81 -0.40 -14.46
C TYR A 90 -13.82 -1.03 -15.44
N ARG A 91 -12.64 -0.42 -15.60
CA ARG A 91 -11.61 -0.97 -16.51
C ARG A 91 -11.08 -2.32 -16.05
N SER A 92 -10.85 -2.50 -14.76
CA SER A 92 -10.38 -3.79 -14.23
C SER A 92 -11.40 -4.91 -14.37
N ASP A 93 -12.70 -4.58 -14.34
CA ASP A 93 -13.78 -5.55 -14.51
C ASP A 93 -13.90 -6.08 -15.96
N HIS A 94 -13.65 -5.20 -16.91
CA HIS A 94 -13.78 -5.50 -18.36
C HIS A 94 -12.47 -5.91 -19.01
N HIS A 95 -11.35 -5.77 -18.31
CA HIS A 95 -10.04 -6.10 -18.87
C HIS A 95 -9.84 -7.62 -18.99
N ARG A 96 -9.29 -8.05 -20.11
CA ARG A 96 -8.80 -9.41 -20.32
C ARG A 96 -7.35 -9.33 -20.77
N SER A 97 -6.44 -9.68 -19.87
CA SER A 97 -5.03 -9.81 -20.25
C SER A 97 -4.83 -11.03 -21.15
N TYR A 98 -3.69 -11.08 -21.84
CA TYR A 98 -3.30 -12.23 -22.65
C TYR A 98 -3.28 -13.56 -21.88
N LEU A 99 -3.06 -13.49 -20.55
CA LEU A 99 -3.07 -14.62 -19.63
C LEU A 99 -4.47 -14.91 -19.01
N GLY A 100 -5.51 -14.20 -19.45
CA GLY A 100 -6.87 -14.33 -18.91
C GLY A 100 -7.07 -13.65 -17.55
N TRP A 101 -6.07 -12.95 -17.03
CA TRP A 101 -6.17 -12.24 -15.74
C TRP A 101 -6.87 -10.90 -15.92
N ARG A 102 -7.86 -10.63 -15.06
CA ARG A 102 -8.60 -9.36 -15.09
C ARG A 102 -7.98 -8.31 -14.16
N ARG A 103 -7.86 -8.61 -12.87
CA ARG A 103 -7.50 -7.66 -11.80
C ARG A 103 -6.02 -7.65 -11.45
N ILE A 104 -5.32 -8.77 -11.62
CA ILE A 104 -3.90 -8.91 -11.26
C ILE A 104 -3.00 -7.89 -11.97
N PRO A 105 -3.17 -7.62 -13.28
CA PRO A 105 -2.36 -6.59 -13.95
C PRO A 105 -2.52 -5.19 -13.34
N PHE A 106 -3.74 -4.84 -12.89
CA PHE A 106 -4.00 -3.56 -12.25
C PHE A 106 -3.39 -3.51 -10.85
N LEU A 107 -3.51 -4.58 -10.06
CA LEU A 107 -2.86 -4.66 -8.75
C LEU A 107 -1.34 -4.49 -8.89
N TRP A 108 -0.73 -5.21 -9.83
CA TRP A 108 0.70 -5.13 -10.11
C TRP A 108 1.11 -3.73 -10.60
N SER A 109 0.41 -3.16 -11.59
CA SER A 109 0.71 -1.83 -12.09
C SER A 109 0.54 -0.75 -11.02
N GLY A 110 -0.50 -0.85 -10.18
CA GLY A 110 -0.70 0.04 -9.05
C GLY A 110 0.44 -0.01 -8.03
N THR A 111 0.90 -1.22 -7.69
CA THR A 111 2.05 -1.41 -6.80
C THR A 111 3.33 -0.84 -7.41
N MET A 112 3.57 -1.05 -8.73
CA MET A 112 4.73 -0.49 -9.42
C MET A 112 4.69 1.05 -9.50
N MET A 113 3.50 1.64 -9.69
CA MET A 113 3.34 3.09 -9.64
C MET A 113 3.62 3.64 -8.24
N GLN A 114 3.10 2.99 -7.19
CA GLN A 114 3.37 3.35 -5.79
C GLN A 114 4.88 3.28 -5.50
N PHE A 115 5.52 2.17 -5.85
CA PHE A 115 6.97 2.00 -5.73
C PHE A 115 7.73 3.08 -6.49
N GLY A 116 7.42 3.32 -7.76
CA GLY A 116 8.07 4.33 -8.59
C GLY A 116 7.97 5.73 -8.01
N GLY A 117 6.77 6.11 -7.53
CA GLY A 117 6.57 7.41 -6.88
C GLY A 117 7.42 7.57 -5.61
N LEU A 118 7.46 6.55 -4.76
CA LEU A 118 8.29 6.56 -3.55
C LEU A 118 9.80 6.54 -3.88
N ALA A 119 10.21 5.77 -4.88
CA ALA A 119 11.61 5.72 -5.31
C ALA A 119 12.13 7.05 -5.88
N PHE A 120 11.25 7.81 -6.56
CA PHE A 120 11.59 9.16 -7.05
C PHE A 120 11.54 10.25 -5.98
N MET A 121 10.82 10.04 -4.88
CA MET A 121 10.61 11.02 -3.83
C MET A 121 11.91 11.62 -3.25
N PRO A 122 12.96 10.85 -2.91
CA PRO A 122 14.20 11.40 -2.38
C PRO A 122 14.88 12.37 -3.34
N PHE A 123 14.86 12.09 -4.65
CA PHE A 123 15.42 12.99 -5.65
C PHE A 123 14.67 14.32 -5.72
N ALA A 124 13.34 14.25 -5.62
CA ALA A 124 12.50 15.44 -5.58
C ALA A 124 12.81 16.31 -4.35
N LEU A 125 12.99 15.68 -3.19
CA LEU A 125 13.34 16.39 -1.95
C LEU A 125 14.73 17.01 -2.01
N ILE A 126 15.73 16.34 -2.59
CA ILE A 126 17.07 16.88 -2.83
C ILE A 126 16.99 18.12 -3.73
N LEU A 127 16.22 18.04 -4.83
CA LEU A 127 16.02 19.17 -5.73
C LEU A 127 15.30 20.37 -5.07
N MET A 128 14.56 20.15 -3.98
CA MET A 128 13.92 21.23 -3.23
C MET A 128 14.85 21.90 -2.23
N THR A 129 15.89 21.21 -1.76
CA THR A 129 16.74 21.65 -0.64
C THR A 129 18.11 22.08 -1.07
N GLU A 130 18.70 21.44 -2.08
CA GLU A 130 20.05 21.71 -2.52
C GLU A 130 20.09 22.76 -3.62
N PRO A 131 21.09 23.71 -3.58
CA PRO A 131 21.29 24.63 -4.67
C PRO A 131 21.60 23.88 -5.97
N HIS A 132 20.82 24.11 -6.99
CA HIS A 132 21.03 23.50 -8.31
C HIS A 132 20.97 24.60 -9.40
N SER A 133 21.65 24.36 -10.50
CA SER A 133 21.69 25.29 -11.65
C SER A 133 20.41 25.23 -12.52
N GLY A 134 19.47 24.37 -12.17
CA GLY A 134 18.18 24.20 -12.87
C GLY A 134 17.14 25.23 -12.46
N PRO A 135 15.98 25.27 -13.17
CA PRO A 135 14.86 26.13 -12.82
C PRO A 135 14.30 25.83 -11.42
N ALA A 136 13.97 26.87 -10.66
CA ALA A 136 13.47 26.72 -9.27
C ALA A 136 12.19 25.90 -9.13
N PHE A 137 11.42 25.70 -10.18
CA PHE A 137 10.21 24.89 -10.15
C PHE A 137 10.47 23.37 -10.23
N LEU A 138 11.69 22.93 -10.57
CA LEU A 138 12.00 21.50 -10.76
C LEU A 138 11.74 20.67 -9.50
N GLY A 139 12.22 21.11 -8.34
CA GLY A 139 12.01 20.40 -7.08
C GLY A 139 10.51 20.23 -6.74
N PRO A 140 9.75 21.34 -6.65
CA PRO A 140 8.31 21.28 -6.37
C PRO A 140 7.52 20.42 -7.37
N THR A 141 7.80 20.54 -8.68
CA THR A 141 7.10 19.72 -9.70
C THR A 141 7.47 18.26 -9.62
N ALA A 142 8.73 17.93 -9.35
CA ALA A 142 9.17 16.55 -9.13
C ALA A 142 8.51 15.94 -7.89
N ALA A 143 8.40 16.70 -6.79
CA ALA A 143 7.68 16.27 -5.59
C ALA A 143 6.19 16.02 -5.88
N MET A 144 5.51 16.97 -6.55
CA MET A 144 4.12 16.83 -6.95
C MET A 144 3.90 15.58 -7.82
N ALA A 145 4.79 15.32 -8.79
CA ALA A 145 4.74 14.15 -9.64
C ALA A 145 4.91 12.85 -8.83
N SER A 146 5.83 12.84 -7.85
CA SER A 146 6.03 11.69 -6.96
C SER A 146 4.82 11.42 -6.07
N PHE A 147 4.22 12.47 -5.48
CA PHE A 147 2.97 12.35 -4.71
C PHE A 147 1.81 11.84 -5.56
N LEU A 148 1.65 12.38 -6.77
CA LEU A 148 0.62 11.97 -7.71
C LEU A 148 0.79 10.50 -8.11
N LEU A 149 2.00 10.10 -8.49
CA LEU A 149 2.30 8.74 -8.93
C LEU A 149 2.08 7.72 -7.81
N THR A 150 2.57 8.02 -6.59
CA THR A 150 2.33 7.18 -5.41
C THR A 150 0.84 7.07 -5.11
N GLY A 151 0.12 8.19 -5.10
CA GLY A 151 -1.31 8.23 -4.80
C GLY A 151 -2.17 7.50 -5.83
N LEU A 152 -1.90 7.70 -7.12
CA LEU A 152 -2.56 6.93 -8.19
C LEU A 152 -2.28 5.44 -8.04
N GLY A 153 -1.02 5.07 -7.79
CA GLY A 153 -0.62 3.69 -7.54
C GLY A 153 -1.41 3.06 -6.40
N MET A 154 -1.53 3.75 -5.25
CA MET A 154 -2.34 3.31 -4.11
C MET A 154 -3.81 3.11 -4.50
N HIS A 155 -4.42 4.05 -5.24
CA HIS A 155 -5.82 3.93 -5.66
C HIS A 155 -6.03 2.75 -6.61
N VAL A 156 -5.11 2.52 -7.56
CA VAL A 156 -5.17 1.38 -8.49
C VAL A 156 -5.02 0.07 -7.74
N ALA A 157 -3.99 -0.05 -6.89
CA ALA A 157 -3.72 -1.27 -6.12
C ALA A 157 -4.86 -1.61 -5.16
N GLN A 158 -5.37 -0.63 -4.41
CA GLN A 158 -6.49 -0.85 -3.49
C GLN A 158 -7.76 -1.25 -4.21
N THR A 159 -8.13 -0.56 -5.31
CA THR A 159 -9.36 -0.87 -6.04
C THR A 159 -9.30 -2.28 -6.62
N ALA A 160 -8.22 -2.61 -7.32
CA ALA A 160 -8.06 -3.93 -7.94
C ALA A 160 -7.86 -5.05 -6.90
N GLY A 161 -7.10 -4.78 -5.84
CA GLY A 161 -6.81 -5.75 -4.78
C GLY A 161 -8.02 -6.10 -3.93
N LEU A 162 -8.82 -5.09 -3.51
CA LEU A 162 -10.09 -5.31 -2.79
C LEU A 162 -11.07 -6.10 -3.67
N ALA A 163 -11.20 -5.72 -4.93
CA ALA A 163 -12.06 -6.41 -5.87
C ALA A 163 -11.59 -7.85 -6.13
N LEU A 164 -10.28 -8.09 -6.27
CA LEU A 164 -9.73 -9.44 -6.41
C LEU A 164 -10.02 -10.30 -5.18
N ALA A 165 -9.84 -9.77 -3.99
CA ALA A 165 -10.09 -10.50 -2.74
C ALA A 165 -11.57 -10.86 -2.59
N THR A 166 -12.49 -9.95 -2.96
CA THR A 166 -13.94 -10.21 -2.91
C THR A 166 -14.40 -11.17 -3.99
N ASP A 167 -13.76 -11.20 -5.17
CA ASP A 167 -14.03 -12.18 -6.21
C ASP A 167 -13.63 -13.62 -5.80
N LEU A 168 -12.55 -13.74 -5.03
CA LEU A 168 -12.04 -15.02 -4.55
C LEU A 168 -12.79 -15.54 -3.31
N ALA A 169 -13.49 -14.65 -2.60
CA ALA A 169 -14.25 -14.97 -1.40
C ALA A 169 -15.66 -15.50 -1.75
N THR A 170 -16.17 -16.45 -0.96
CA THR A 170 -17.58 -16.85 -1.00
C THR A 170 -18.46 -15.73 -0.44
N GLU A 171 -19.76 -15.73 -0.75
CA GLU A 171 -20.68 -14.70 -0.25
C GLU A 171 -20.65 -14.60 1.29
N ASP A 172 -20.61 -15.74 1.99
CA ASP A 172 -20.60 -15.81 3.45
C ASP A 172 -19.28 -15.31 4.07
N THR A 173 -18.15 -15.49 3.40
CA THR A 173 -16.82 -15.11 3.92
C THR A 173 -16.39 -13.71 3.47
N ARG A 174 -17.04 -13.14 2.47
CA ARG A 174 -16.69 -11.83 1.87
C ARG A 174 -16.55 -10.68 2.90
N PRO A 175 -17.47 -10.50 3.87
CA PRO A 175 -17.32 -9.46 4.88
C PRO A 175 -16.07 -9.64 5.75
N ARG A 176 -15.71 -10.88 6.10
CA ARG A 176 -14.54 -11.20 6.91
C ARG A 176 -13.23 -11.00 6.15
N VAL A 177 -13.23 -11.36 4.85
CA VAL A 177 -12.10 -11.09 3.95
C VAL A 177 -11.83 -9.59 3.86
N VAL A 178 -12.87 -8.79 3.66
CA VAL A 178 -12.76 -7.32 3.62
C VAL A 178 -12.26 -6.77 4.96
N ALA A 179 -12.78 -7.26 6.08
CA ALA A 179 -12.33 -6.87 7.42
C ALA A 179 -10.84 -7.17 7.64
N LEU A 180 -10.36 -8.34 7.21
CA LEU A 180 -8.94 -8.69 7.28
C LEU A 180 -8.07 -7.75 6.44
N LEU A 181 -8.50 -7.39 5.23
CA LEU A 181 -7.78 -6.44 4.39
C LEU A 181 -7.64 -5.07 5.05
N TYR A 182 -8.71 -4.56 5.66
CA TYR A 182 -8.65 -3.29 6.41
C TYR A 182 -7.81 -3.40 7.68
N LEU A 183 -7.85 -4.55 8.37
CA LEU A 183 -6.95 -4.79 9.51
C LEU A 183 -5.48 -4.74 9.06
N MET A 184 -5.13 -5.36 7.95
CA MET A 184 -3.76 -5.32 7.41
C MET A 184 -3.35 -3.90 7.00
N LEU A 185 -4.28 -3.10 6.48
CA LEU A 185 -4.05 -1.67 6.22
C LEU A 185 -3.71 -0.92 7.53
N LEU A 186 -4.51 -1.11 8.58
CA LEU A 186 -4.29 -0.48 9.88
C LEU A 186 -2.98 -0.94 10.53
N ILE A 187 -2.64 -2.23 10.44
CA ILE A 187 -1.35 -2.76 10.90
C ILE A 187 -0.21 -2.09 10.15
N GLY A 188 -0.32 -1.93 8.84
CA GLY A 188 0.65 -1.21 8.02
C GLY A 188 0.79 0.26 8.45
N MET A 189 -0.32 0.94 8.70
CA MET A 189 -0.31 2.33 9.16
C MET A 189 0.32 2.48 10.54
N ILE A 190 -0.12 1.72 11.53
CA ILE A 190 0.36 1.82 12.92
C ILE A 190 1.84 1.38 12.99
N GLY A 191 2.17 0.24 12.39
CA GLY A 191 3.53 -0.29 12.38
C GLY A 191 4.51 0.67 11.74
N SER A 192 4.18 1.22 10.56
CA SER A 192 5.04 2.19 9.88
C SER A 192 5.14 3.52 10.63
N ALA A 193 4.07 4.00 11.25
CA ALA A 193 4.11 5.22 12.06
C ALA A 193 5.12 5.09 13.21
N LEU A 194 5.10 3.96 13.93
CA LEU A 194 6.04 3.68 15.01
C LEU A 194 7.48 3.51 14.50
N ILE A 195 7.67 2.79 13.41
CA ILE A 195 8.98 2.57 12.79
C ILE A 195 9.57 3.90 12.30
N PHE A 196 8.81 4.69 11.55
CA PHE A 196 9.30 5.96 11.02
C PHE A 196 9.56 6.98 12.12
N ALA A 197 8.73 7.01 13.19
CA ALA A 197 8.98 7.86 14.34
C ALA A 197 10.30 7.51 15.02
N ALA A 198 10.57 6.22 15.26
CA ALA A 198 11.81 5.77 15.87
C ALA A 198 13.04 6.00 14.97
N LEU A 199 12.93 5.76 13.66
CA LEU A 199 14.03 5.93 12.72
C LEU A 199 14.39 7.40 12.46
N LEU A 200 13.43 8.32 12.61
CA LEU A 200 13.60 9.76 12.36
C LEU A 200 13.62 10.58 13.66
N GLU A 201 13.84 9.94 14.82
CA GLU A 201 14.01 10.64 16.10
C GLU A 201 15.18 11.63 16.01
N ASP A 202 16.34 11.16 15.53
CA ASP A 202 17.45 12.03 15.14
C ASP A 202 17.35 12.28 13.64
N PHE A 203 16.74 13.40 13.25
CA PHE A 203 16.56 13.72 11.84
C PHE A 203 17.89 13.88 11.12
N GLY A 204 17.95 13.33 9.89
CA GLY A 204 19.06 13.50 8.95
C GLY A 204 18.59 13.20 7.52
N TYR A 205 19.05 13.98 6.55
CA TYR A 205 18.66 13.81 5.14
C TYR A 205 18.94 12.41 4.61
N VAL A 206 20.12 11.85 4.91
CA VAL A 206 20.47 10.49 4.50
C VAL A 206 19.54 9.46 5.13
N ARG A 207 19.21 9.64 6.41
CA ARG A 207 18.28 8.76 7.13
C ARG A 207 16.86 8.83 6.55
N LEU A 208 16.42 10.04 6.19
CA LEU A 208 15.13 10.23 5.50
C LEU A 208 15.08 9.47 4.17
N ILE A 209 16.13 9.61 3.35
CA ILE A 209 16.24 8.87 2.07
C ILE A 209 16.18 7.37 2.30
N GLN A 210 16.93 6.85 3.28
CA GLN A 210 16.92 5.42 3.63
C GLN A 210 15.52 4.95 4.07
N VAL A 211 14.82 5.75 4.88
CA VAL A 211 13.45 5.44 5.33
C VAL A 211 12.49 5.39 4.13
N ILE A 212 12.53 6.37 3.25
CA ILE A 212 11.65 6.41 2.07
C ILE A 212 11.93 5.21 1.14
N GLN A 213 13.21 4.92 0.87
CA GLN A 213 13.61 3.83 -0.02
C GLN A 213 13.34 2.45 0.58
N SER A 214 13.45 2.30 1.91
CA SER A 214 13.09 1.05 2.58
C SER A 214 11.57 0.82 2.67
N ALA A 215 10.79 1.88 2.53
CA ALA A 215 9.33 1.83 2.49
C ALA A 215 8.78 1.62 1.06
N ALA A 216 9.58 1.84 0.03
CA ALA A 216 9.22 1.64 -1.36
C ALA A 216 9.28 0.16 -1.76
#